data_b28f339353ae58e9086e31a7447dc80c
#
_entry.id   b28f339353ae58e9086e31a7447dc80c
#
_cell.length_a   1.000
_cell.length_b   1.000
_cell.length_c   1.000
_cell.angle_alpha   90.00
_cell.angle_beta   90.00
_cell.angle_gamma   90.00
#
_symmetry.space_group_name_H-M   'P 1'
#
loop_
_entity.id
_entity.type
_entity.pdbx_description
1 polymer ?
#
loop_
_entity_poly.entity_id
_entity_poly.type
_entity_poly.pdbx_seq_one_letter_code
_entity_poly.pdbx_strand_id
1 'polypeptide(L)'
;MGYSSQQAKTFINMIAPIIVAEGKARGYKVFSTTIAQAIIEGAAGTSVLAKTYHNHFGLKCGSAWLKAGKPSVNMKTKEEYKVGNLVTINDYFRVYANDIEGVKGYYDFISTKRYANLKTANNYTEFANMLKSDGYATSSTYVNTLCNTVKKYGLDKFDSDECCNYIVGRTYTLLSDMY
;
A
#
# COMPACT_ATOMS: atom_id res chain seq x y z
N MET A 1 -17.62 3.36 -2.15
CA MET A 1 -16.50 2.50 -2.59
C MET A 1 -17.10 1.43 -3.49
N GLY A 2 -16.60 1.27 -4.72
CA GLY A 2 -17.22 0.46 -5.75
C GLY A 2 -16.82 -1.03 -5.80
N TYR A 3 -16.38 -1.64 -4.70
CA TYR A 3 -16.02 -3.06 -4.64
C TYR A 3 -16.83 -3.82 -3.59
N SER A 4 -17.11 -5.11 -3.86
CA SER A 4 -17.82 -5.99 -2.94
C SER A 4 -16.89 -6.52 -1.83
N SER A 5 -17.50 -7.05 -0.75
CA SER A 5 -16.75 -7.72 0.33
C SER A 5 -15.96 -8.94 -0.21
N GLN A 6 -16.51 -9.66 -1.19
CA GLN A 6 -15.82 -10.79 -1.81
C GLN A 6 -14.61 -10.36 -2.64
N GLN A 7 -14.72 -9.27 -3.40
CA GLN A 7 -13.58 -8.69 -4.13
C GLN A 7 -12.46 -8.27 -3.18
N ALA A 8 -12.79 -7.64 -2.04
CA ALA A 8 -11.81 -7.29 -1.02
C ALA A 8 -11.10 -8.52 -0.45
N LYS A 9 -11.83 -9.59 -0.13
CA LYS A 9 -11.23 -10.83 0.38
C LYS A 9 -10.30 -11.48 -0.65
N THR A 10 -10.71 -11.55 -1.90
CA THR A 10 -9.87 -12.08 -3.00
C THR A 10 -8.59 -11.26 -3.16
N PHE A 11 -8.73 -9.93 -3.13
CA PHE A 11 -7.58 -9.02 -3.20
C PHE A 11 -6.63 -9.18 -2.02
N ILE A 12 -7.15 -9.28 -0.78
CA ILE A 12 -6.34 -9.50 0.43
C ILE A 12 -5.54 -10.80 0.29
N ASN A 13 -6.17 -11.89 -0.14
CA ASN A 13 -5.49 -13.18 -0.30
C ASN A 13 -4.33 -13.12 -1.32
N MET A 14 -4.45 -12.27 -2.32
CA MET A 14 -3.43 -12.05 -3.34
C MET A 14 -2.30 -11.12 -2.85
N ILE A 15 -2.66 -9.95 -2.26
CA ILE A 15 -1.68 -8.90 -1.99
C ILE A 15 -0.97 -9.05 -0.63
N ALA A 16 -1.65 -9.62 0.39
CA ALA A 16 -1.10 -9.71 1.74
C ALA A 16 0.19 -10.54 1.81
N PRO A 17 0.32 -11.71 1.14
CA PRO A 17 1.58 -12.45 1.13
C PRO A 17 2.76 -11.64 0.60
N ILE A 18 2.54 -10.86 -0.45
CA ILE A 18 3.57 -10.02 -1.07
C ILE A 18 3.98 -8.90 -0.09
N ILE A 19 2.99 -8.23 0.52
CA ILE A 19 3.22 -7.14 1.50
C ILE A 19 3.99 -7.66 2.71
N VAL A 20 3.61 -8.80 3.26
CA VAL A 20 4.28 -9.40 4.43
C VAL A 20 5.71 -9.77 4.09
N ALA A 21 5.95 -10.48 2.97
CA ALA A 21 7.28 -10.91 2.57
C ALA A 21 8.22 -9.72 2.34
N GLU A 22 7.79 -8.73 1.57
CA GLU A 22 8.60 -7.54 1.25
C GLU A 22 8.83 -6.64 2.47
N GLY A 23 7.81 -6.47 3.33
CA GLY A 23 7.91 -5.68 4.55
C GLY A 23 8.84 -6.33 5.58
N LYS A 24 8.72 -7.64 5.79
CA LYS A 24 9.57 -8.40 6.70
C LYS A 24 11.05 -8.35 6.26
N ALA A 25 11.31 -8.53 4.97
CA ALA A 25 12.65 -8.44 4.39
C ALA A 25 13.31 -7.06 4.64
N ARG A 26 12.52 -6.01 4.83
CA ARG A 26 12.98 -4.64 5.11
C ARG A 26 12.93 -4.26 6.59
N GLY A 27 12.57 -5.18 7.48
CA GLY A 27 12.54 -4.97 8.93
C GLY A 27 11.30 -4.26 9.46
N TYR A 28 10.19 -4.25 8.71
CA TYR A 28 8.88 -3.83 9.21
C TYR A 28 8.25 -4.93 10.06
N LYS A 29 7.43 -4.55 11.03
CA LYS A 29 6.72 -5.47 11.95
C LYS A 29 5.20 -5.39 11.78
N VAL A 30 4.69 -4.29 11.22
CA VAL A 30 3.27 -4.04 11.00
C VAL A 30 2.98 -4.05 9.52
N PHE A 31 2.15 -4.97 9.08
CA PHE A 31 1.76 -5.18 7.67
C PHE A 31 0.29 -4.87 7.44
N SER A 32 -0.54 -5.02 8.48
CA SER A 32 -1.99 -4.81 8.43
C SER A 32 -2.37 -3.42 7.91
N THR A 33 -1.65 -2.39 8.34
CA THR A 33 -1.88 -1.01 7.86
C THR A 33 -1.54 -0.85 6.38
N THR A 34 -0.45 -1.48 5.91
CA THR A 34 -0.06 -1.47 4.50
C THR A 34 -1.09 -2.21 3.63
N ILE A 35 -1.63 -3.34 4.12
CA ILE A 35 -2.71 -4.05 3.42
C ILE A 35 -3.96 -3.16 3.37
N ALA A 36 -4.32 -2.49 4.47
CA ALA A 36 -5.44 -1.55 4.52
C ALA A 36 -5.26 -0.39 3.52
N GLN A 37 -4.05 0.18 3.41
CA GLN A 37 -3.74 1.19 2.40
C GLN A 37 -3.99 0.67 0.98
N ALA A 38 -3.47 -0.51 0.63
CA ALA A 38 -3.68 -1.10 -0.69
C ALA A 38 -5.16 -1.31 -1.02
N ILE A 39 -5.98 -1.68 0.00
CA ILE A 39 -7.45 -1.80 -0.15
C ILE A 39 -8.09 -0.44 -0.43
N ILE A 40 -7.71 0.60 0.30
CA ILE A 40 -8.33 1.93 0.21
C ILE A 40 -7.89 2.63 -1.07
N GLU A 41 -6.58 2.77 -1.28
CA GLU A 41 -5.99 3.52 -2.40
C GLU A 41 -6.21 2.80 -3.75
N GLY A 42 -6.08 1.49 -3.75
CA GLY A 42 -6.27 0.64 -4.94
C GLY A 42 -7.72 0.21 -5.20
N ALA A 43 -8.68 0.65 -4.35
CA ALA A 43 -10.07 0.18 -4.40
C ALA A 43 -10.15 -1.36 -4.43
N ALA A 44 -9.45 -2.03 -3.52
CA ALA A 44 -9.31 -3.48 -3.47
C ALA A 44 -8.87 -4.09 -4.83
N GLY A 45 -7.89 -3.46 -5.48
CA GLY A 45 -7.34 -3.91 -6.76
C GLY A 45 -8.21 -3.62 -7.98
N THR A 46 -9.36 -2.94 -7.81
CA THR A 46 -10.30 -2.68 -8.92
C THR A 46 -10.09 -1.33 -9.61
N SER A 47 -9.33 -0.39 -9.00
CA SER A 47 -9.00 0.87 -9.66
C SER A 47 -8.17 0.63 -10.93
N VAL A 48 -8.28 1.52 -11.91
CA VAL A 48 -7.46 1.45 -13.14
C VAL A 48 -5.97 1.46 -12.79
N LEU A 49 -5.57 2.28 -11.80
CA LEU A 49 -4.19 2.40 -11.37
C LEU A 49 -3.65 1.10 -10.77
N ALA A 50 -4.45 0.42 -9.94
CA ALA A 50 -4.09 -0.87 -9.38
C ALA A 50 -4.12 -1.99 -10.42
N LYS A 51 -5.23 -2.12 -11.17
CA LYS A 51 -5.47 -3.25 -12.07
C LYS A 51 -4.58 -3.25 -13.31
N THR A 52 -4.31 -2.07 -13.88
CA THR A 52 -3.59 -1.94 -15.15
C THR A 52 -2.12 -1.62 -14.95
N TYR A 53 -1.80 -0.86 -13.90
CA TYR A 53 -0.46 -0.32 -13.67
C TYR A 53 0.21 -0.83 -12.39
N HIS A 54 -0.42 -1.78 -11.69
CA HIS A 54 0.08 -2.41 -10.47
C HIS A 54 0.48 -1.42 -9.35
N ASN A 55 -0.08 -0.21 -9.39
CA ASN A 55 0.15 0.83 -8.38
C ASN A 55 -1.02 0.85 -7.39
N HIS A 56 -0.98 -0.06 -6.44
CA HIS A 56 -2.04 -0.26 -5.43
C HIS A 56 -2.09 0.84 -4.37
N PHE A 57 -1.07 1.68 -4.29
CA PHE A 57 -0.90 2.69 -3.24
C PHE A 57 -1.06 4.13 -3.75
N GLY A 58 -1.43 4.31 -5.01
CA GLY A 58 -1.62 5.64 -5.60
C GLY A 58 -0.33 6.47 -5.65
N LEU A 59 0.84 5.84 -5.76
CA LEU A 59 2.12 6.54 -5.73
C LEU A 59 2.29 7.43 -6.96
N LYS A 60 2.42 8.72 -6.71
CA LYS A 60 2.74 9.71 -7.74
C LYS A 60 4.22 9.66 -8.12
N CYS A 61 4.51 10.09 -9.35
CA CYS A 61 5.87 10.30 -9.79
C CYS A 61 6.40 11.59 -9.17
N GLY A 62 7.46 11.51 -8.40
CA GLY A 62 8.25 12.69 -8.06
C GLY A 62 9.16 13.08 -9.23
N SER A 63 9.76 14.29 -9.15
CA SER A 63 10.67 14.79 -10.19
C SER A 63 11.83 13.83 -10.49
N ALA A 64 12.37 13.16 -9.48
CA ALA A 64 13.45 12.19 -9.64
C ALA A 64 13.01 10.96 -10.46
N TRP A 65 11.77 10.48 -10.28
CA TRP A 65 11.22 9.37 -11.04
C TRP A 65 11.09 9.72 -12.53
N LEU A 66 10.53 10.89 -12.82
CA LEU A 66 10.36 11.37 -14.19
C LEU A 66 11.69 11.66 -14.88
N LYS A 67 12.63 12.31 -14.19
CA LYS A 67 13.99 12.56 -14.72
C LYS A 67 14.76 11.28 -15.04
N ALA A 68 14.49 10.21 -14.30
CA ALA A 68 15.09 8.90 -14.53
C ALA A 68 14.41 8.12 -15.67
N GLY A 69 13.40 8.69 -16.35
CA GLY A 69 12.69 8.04 -17.47
C GLY A 69 11.92 6.78 -17.06
N LYS A 70 11.57 6.63 -15.75
CA LYS A 70 10.87 5.45 -15.27
C LYS A 70 9.41 5.43 -15.75
N PRO A 71 8.81 4.24 -15.93
CA PRO A 71 7.44 4.09 -16.43
C PRO A 71 6.43 4.90 -15.62
N SER A 72 5.60 5.67 -16.30
CA SER A 72 4.60 6.54 -15.69
C SER A 72 3.36 6.66 -16.57
N VAL A 73 2.23 6.96 -15.94
CA VAL A 73 0.96 7.24 -16.62
C VAL A 73 0.39 8.56 -16.14
N ASN A 74 -0.09 9.40 -17.07
CA ASN A 74 -0.78 10.64 -16.74
C ASN A 74 -2.28 10.34 -16.56
N MET A 75 -2.83 10.66 -15.40
CA MET A 75 -4.24 10.41 -15.08
C MET A 75 -4.87 11.61 -14.38
N LYS A 76 -6.18 11.75 -14.58
CA LYS A 76 -6.98 12.71 -13.80
C LYS A 76 -7.12 12.20 -12.37
N THR A 77 -6.83 13.05 -11.40
CA THR A 77 -7.03 12.79 -9.97
C THR A 77 -7.76 13.95 -9.32
N LYS A 78 -8.42 13.68 -8.20
CA LYS A 78 -9.07 14.72 -7.39
C LYS A 78 -8.18 15.00 -6.18
N GLU A 79 -7.80 16.25 -6.01
CA GLU A 79 -7.01 16.72 -4.87
C GLU A 79 -7.82 17.69 -4.03
N GLU A 80 -7.73 17.55 -2.72
CA GLU A 80 -8.34 18.46 -1.78
C GLU A 80 -7.29 19.49 -1.32
N TYR A 81 -7.32 20.70 -1.87
CA TYR A 81 -6.42 21.80 -1.48
C TYR A 81 -6.87 22.55 -0.23
N LYS A 82 -8.20 22.57 0.02
CA LYS A 82 -8.82 23.08 1.24
C LYS A 82 -10.00 22.18 1.58
N VAL A 83 -10.35 22.09 2.85
CA VAL A 83 -11.48 21.27 3.31
C VAL A 83 -12.73 21.59 2.46
N GLY A 84 -13.24 20.57 1.78
CA GLY A 84 -14.42 20.67 0.90
C GLY A 84 -14.16 21.19 -0.52
N ASN A 85 -12.93 21.58 -0.88
CA ASN A 85 -12.60 22.05 -2.23
C ASN A 85 -11.80 21.00 -3.00
N LEU A 86 -12.52 20.13 -3.73
CA LEU A 86 -11.94 19.12 -4.61
C LEU A 86 -11.66 19.70 -6.00
N VAL A 87 -10.40 19.71 -6.39
CA VAL A 87 -9.97 20.13 -7.73
C VAL A 87 -9.50 18.92 -8.52
N THR A 88 -9.99 18.80 -9.75
CA THR A 88 -9.50 17.76 -10.67
C THR A 88 -8.26 18.26 -11.38
N ILE A 89 -7.15 17.55 -11.21
CA ILE A 89 -5.89 17.83 -11.88
C ILE A 89 -5.38 16.60 -12.65
N ASN A 90 -4.48 16.82 -13.60
CA ASN A 90 -3.72 15.74 -14.20
C ASN A 90 -2.43 15.57 -13.41
N ASP A 91 -2.09 14.32 -13.07
CA ASP A 91 -0.84 14.02 -12.40
C ASP A 91 -0.23 12.72 -12.94
N TYR A 92 1.09 12.56 -12.76
CA TYR A 92 1.81 11.38 -13.19
C TYR A 92 1.91 10.37 -12.05
N PHE A 93 1.45 9.16 -12.31
CA PHE A 93 1.54 8.03 -11.38
C PHE A 93 2.57 7.01 -11.85
N ARG A 94 3.22 6.36 -10.89
CA ARG A 94 4.20 5.30 -11.16
C ARG A 94 3.51 4.09 -11.78
N VAL A 95 4.18 3.47 -12.74
CA VAL A 95 3.76 2.22 -13.38
C VAL A 95 4.75 1.13 -13.01
N TYR A 96 4.23 -0.05 -12.67
CA TYR A 96 5.02 -1.23 -12.30
C TYR A 96 4.69 -2.40 -13.22
N ALA A 97 5.63 -3.33 -13.36
CA ALA A 97 5.48 -4.47 -14.26
C ALA A 97 4.48 -5.52 -13.74
N ASN A 98 4.37 -5.64 -12.40
CA ASN A 98 3.49 -6.59 -11.71
C ASN A 98 3.25 -6.14 -10.26
N ASP A 99 2.41 -6.87 -9.53
CA ASP A 99 2.04 -6.55 -8.15
C ASP A 99 3.23 -6.61 -7.19
N ILE A 100 4.18 -7.51 -7.41
CA ILE A 100 5.40 -7.62 -6.60
C ILE A 100 6.22 -6.33 -6.72
N GLU A 101 6.44 -5.86 -7.95
CA GLU A 101 7.17 -4.60 -8.19
C GLU A 101 6.41 -3.37 -7.66
N GLY A 102 5.07 -3.40 -7.69
CA GLY A 102 4.23 -2.37 -7.09
C GLY A 102 4.40 -2.29 -5.57
N VAL A 103 4.41 -3.43 -4.89
CA VAL A 103 4.64 -3.52 -3.43
C VAL A 103 6.08 -3.14 -3.07
N LYS A 104 7.09 -3.61 -3.83
CA LYS A 104 8.48 -3.17 -3.67
C LYS A 104 8.61 -1.65 -3.79
N GLY A 105 8.00 -1.07 -4.81
CA GLY A 105 8.03 0.37 -5.04
C GLY A 105 7.37 1.18 -3.91
N TYR A 106 6.34 0.64 -3.27
CA TYR A 106 5.76 1.22 -2.06
C TYR A 106 6.74 1.17 -0.89
N TYR A 107 7.33 0.00 -0.60
CA TYR A 107 8.29 -0.11 0.49
C TYR A 107 9.56 0.72 0.25
N ASP A 108 10.03 0.86 -0.98
CA ASP A 108 11.13 1.78 -1.32
C ASP A 108 10.75 3.23 -1.00
N PHE A 109 9.51 3.63 -1.27
CA PHE A 109 9.00 4.96 -0.96
C PHE A 109 8.95 5.21 0.55
N ILE A 110 8.39 4.30 1.35
CA ILE A 110 8.31 4.46 2.81
C ILE A 110 9.62 4.11 3.55
N SER A 111 10.63 3.61 2.87
CA SER A 111 11.98 3.41 3.43
C SER A 111 12.86 4.65 3.35
N THR A 112 12.34 5.76 2.81
CA THR A 112 13.05 7.04 2.79
C THR A 112 13.15 7.64 4.20
N LYS A 113 14.09 8.56 4.41
CA LYS A 113 14.33 9.23 5.71
C LYS A 113 13.05 9.79 6.34
N ARG A 114 12.13 10.28 5.51
CA ARG A 114 10.85 10.85 5.95
C ARG A 114 10.00 9.88 6.77
N TYR A 115 10.03 8.60 6.43
CA TYR A 115 9.20 7.54 6.99
C TYR A 115 10.00 6.51 7.80
N ALA A 116 11.23 6.82 8.19
CA ALA A 116 12.14 5.87 8.84
C ALA A 116 11.61 5.35 10.19
N ASN A 117 10.78 6.14 10.89
CA ASN A 117 10.12 5.79 12.14
C ASN A 117 9.09 4.66 12.00
N LEU A 118 8.51 4.42 10.81
CA LEU A 118 7.49 3.40 10.62
C LEU A 118 7.96 1.99 11.04
N LYS A 119 9.25 1.71 10.98
CA LYS A 119 9.83 0.43 11.42
C LYS A 119 9.75 0.21 12.93
N THR A 120 9.55 1.27 13.72
CA THR A 120 9.44 1.20 15.17
C THR A 120 8.02 0.96 15.66
N ALA A 121 7.02 1.04 14.78
CA ALA A 121 5.63 0.80 15.12
C ALA A 121 5.43 -0.65 15.62
N ASN A 122 4.67 -0.82 16.70
CA ASN A 122 4.37 -2.12 17.31
C ASN A 122 2.94 -2.60 17.00
N ASN A 123 2.09 -1.72 16.45
CA ASN A 123 0.72 -2.04 16.07
C ASN A 123 0.23 -1.13 14.94
N TYR A 124 -0.90 -1.50 14.34
CA TYR A 124 -1.47 -0.79 13.19
C TYR A 124 -1.89 0.65 13.51
N THR A 125 -2.29 0.94 14.74
CA THR A 125 -2.67 2.31 15.15
C THR A 125 -1.47 3.23 15.20
N GLU A 126 -0.36 2.75 15.79
CA GLU A 126 0.91 3.50 15.80
C GLU A 126 1.40 3.76 14.37
N PHE A 127 1.43 2.72 13.53
CA PHE A 127 1.85 2.85 12.14
C PHE A 127 1.00 3.86 11.36
N ALA A 128 -0.34 3.80 11.51
CA ALA A 128 -1.26 4.74 10.85
C ALA A 128 -1.05 6.19 11.31
N ASN A 129 -0.82 6.41 12.60
CA ASN A 129 -0.53 7.74 13.15
C ASN A 129 0.82 8.28 12.63
N MET A 130 1.86 7.46 12.58
CA MET A 130 3.16 7.84 12.03
C MET A 130 3.04 8.20 10.54
N LEU A 131 2.37 7.39 9.72
CA LEU A 131 2.10 7.72 8.31
C LEU A 131 1.43 9.10 8.16
N LYS A 132 0.44 9.39 9.00
CA LYS A 132 -0.28 10.66 8.99
C LYS A 132 0.63 11.82 9.39
N SER A 133 1.40 11.69 10.47
CA SER A 133 2.30 12.74 10.95
C SER A 133 3.45 12.99 9.98
N ASP A 134 3.90 11.97 9.27
CA ASP A 134 4.92 12.07 8.22
C ASP A 134 4.36 12.64 6.91
N GLY A 135 3.05 12.94 6.87
CA GLY A 135 2.40 13.63 5.76
C GLY A 135 2.15 12.72 4.54
N TYR A 136 1.86 11.43 4.76
CA TYR A 136 1.43 10.54 3.69
C TYR A 136 0.07 10.97 3.11
N ALA A 137 -0.83 11.42 3.98
CA ALA A 137 -2.15 11.92 3.60
C ALA A 137 -2.56 13.15 4.41
N THR A 138 -3.31 14.05 3.79
CA THR A 138 -3.81 15.29 4.40
C THR A 138 -5.13 15.11 5.14
N SER A 139 -5.98 14.15 4.71
CA SER A 139 -7.32 13.91 5.27
C SER A 139 -7.30 13.70 6.79
N SER A 140 -8.17 14.41 7.52
CA SER A 140 -8.32 14.27 8.97
C SER A 140 -8.85 12.89 9.39
N THR A 141 -9.57 12.21 8.50
CA THR A 141 -10.16 10.89 8.76
C THR A 141 -9.24 9.72 8.40
N TYR A 142 -8.04 9.99 7.84
CA TYR A 142 -7.16 8.98 7.29
C TYR A 142 -6.82 7.84 8.26
N VAL A 143 -6.38 8.19 9.47
CA VAL A 143 -6.05 7.19 10.51
C VAL A 143 -7.25 6.32 10.86
N ASN A 144 -8.41 6.96 11.09
CA ASN A 144 -9.64 6.23 11.41
C ASN A 144 -10.06 5.29 10.28
N THR A 145 -9.92 5.73 9.02
CA THR A 145 -10.24 4.92 7.84
C THR A 145 -9.34 3.69 7.74
N LEU A 146 -8.03 3.84 7.97
CA LEU A 146 -7.08 2.73 8.01
C LEU A 146 -7.43 1.75 9.13
N CYS A 147 -7.55 2.22 10.37
CA CYS A 147 -7.85 1.38 11.53
C CYS A 147 -9.19 0.64 11.40
N ASN A 148 -10.22 1.30 10.88
CA ASN A 148 -11.50 0.67 10.62
C ASN A 148 -11.42 -0.40 9.52
N THR A 149 -10.57 -0.20 8.51
CA THR A 149 -10.33 -1.20 7.46
C THR A 149 -9.59 -2.41 8.00
N VAL A 150 -8.58 -2.19 8.85
CA VAL A 150 -7.89 -3.29 9.56
C VAL A 150 -8.89 -4.13 10.36
N LYS A 151 -9.72 -3.50 11.19
CA LYS A 151 -10.74 -4.18 12.01
C LYS A 151 -11.77 -4.89 11.16
N LYS A 152 -12.29 -4.23 10.11
CA LYS A 152 -13.34 -4.77 9.23
C LYS A 152 -12.95 -6.09 8.58
N TYR A 153 -11.69 -6.24 8.20
CA TYR A 153 -11.18 -7.41 7.50
C TYR A 153 -10.30 -8.33 8.36
N GLY A 154 -10.10 -8.00 9.65
CA GLY A 154 -9.25 -8.77 10.57
C GLY A 154 -7.81 -8.86 10.07
N LEU A 155 -7.25 -7.71 9.64
CA LEU A 155 -5.93 -7.69 9.02
C LEU A 155 -4.80 -7.76 10.04
N ASP A 156 -5.05 -7.45 11.30
CA ASP A 156 -4.10 -7.51 12.41
C ASP A 156 -3.47 -8.90 12.60
N LYS A 157 -4.15 -9.96 12.18
CA LYS A 157 -3.58 -11.32 12.13
C LYS A 157 -2.28 -11.42 11.31
N PHE A 158 -2.12 -10.56 10.31
CA PHE A 158 -0.91 -10.54 9.48
C PHE A 158 0.31 -9.93 10.18
N ASP A 159 0.12 -9.29 11.33
CA ASP A 159 1.20 -8.72 12.14
C ASP A 159 1.78 -9.74 13.13
N SER A 160 1.15 -10.94 13.29
CA SER A 160 1.66 -11.99 14.15
C SER A 160 2.82 -12.75 13.52
N ASP A 161 3.82 -13.12 14.33
CA ASP A 161 5.00 -13.88 13.88
C ASP A 161 4.61 -15.23 13.26
N GLU A 162 3.61 -15.91 13.78
CA GLU A 162 3.12 -17.19 13.29
C GLU A 162 2.57 -17.07 11.86
N CYS A 163 1.71 -16.09 11.60
CA CYS A 163 1.15 -15.84 10.28
C CYS A 163 2.24 -15.39 9.30
N CYS A 164 3.15 -14.51 9.72
CA CYS A 164 4.26 -14.04 8.91
C CYS A 164 5.18 -15.18 8.46
N ASN A 165 5.53 -16.10 9.36
CA ASN A 165 6.40 -17.22 9.05
C ASN A 165 5.74 -18.22 8.09
N TYR A 166 4.44 -18.50 8.27
CA TYR A 166 3.68 -19.35 7.36
C TYR A 166 3.61 -18.77 5.95
N ILE A 167 3.34 -17.47 5.81
CA ILE A 167 3.24 -16.79 4.52
C ILE A 167 4.60 -16.77 3.82
N VAL A 168 5.66 -16.37 4.51
CA VAL A 168 7.01 -16.29 3.94
C VAL A 168 7.45 -17.67 3.46
N GLY A 169 7.23 -18.72 4.25
CA GLY A 169 7.55 -20.09 3.85
C GLY A 169 6.84 -20.52 2.56
N ARG A 170 5.54 -20.25 2.42
CA ARG A 170 4.78 -20.57 1.20
C ARG A 170 5.19 -19.74 -0.01
N THR A 171 5.52 -18.48 0.18
CA THR A 171 5.94 -17.59 -0.91
C THR A 171 7.29 -18.06 -1.49
N TYR A 172 8.22 -18.48 -0.66
CA TYR A 172 9.48 -19.06 -1.12
C TYR A 172 9.28 -20.38 -1.88
N THR A 173 8.37 -21.24 -1.42
CA THR A 173 8.04 -22.51 -2.10
C THR A 173 7.45 -22.24 -3.49
N LEU A 174 6.49 -21.32 -3.60
CA LEU A 174 5.88 -20.97 -4.89
C LEU A 174 6.86 -20.31 -5.87
N LEU A 175 7.83 -19.55 -5.39
CA LEU A 175 8.87 -18.96 -6.24
C LEU A 175 9.92 -19.99 -6.66
N SER A 176 10.24 -20.98 -5.82
CA SER A 176 11.17 -22.06 -6.19
C SER A 176 10.59 -23.02 -7.23
N ASP A 177 9.26 -23.17 -7.27
CA ASP A 177 8.58 -24.04 -8.23
C ASP A 177 8.37 -23.37 -9.61
N MET A 178 8.72 -22.08 -9.74
CA MET A 178 8.63 -21.31 -10.99
C MET A 178 9.97 -21.18 -11.74
N TYR A 179 11.07 -21.75 -11.18
CA TYR A 179 12.41 -21.80 -11.78
C TYR A 179 12.91 -23.24 -11.85
#